data_8206e60b7ed23237098168b62a43e94b
#
_entry.id   8206e60b7ed23237098168b62a43e94b
#
_cell.length_a   1.000
_cell.length_b   1.000
_cell.length_c   1.000
_cell.angle_alpha   90.00
_cell.angle_beta   90.00
_cell.angle_gamma   90.00
#
_symmetry.space_group_name_H-M   'P 1'
#
loop_
_entity.id
_entity.type
_entity.pdbx_description
1 polymer ?
#
loop_
_entity_poly.entity_id
_entity_poly.type
_entity_poly.pdbx_seq_one_letter_code
_entity_poly.pdbx_strand_id
1 'polypeptide(L)'
;MARRDLKVTELDFEQIKTNFKNFLKTQDTYTDYDFDASGFDTLLDVFAYNTHYNAFYINSAINESFLATAQQRKNLTKAARSLNYIPKSRSASTIPVDLTVVIPQTTLVGLYGSTTYGTVQLNRRNRFSTTVNGVAYTFINLIATNLSQGATTTVDTVLYENFTTTDVTLSQGEFVTFRHTVDTTDTNQRFIIPSSNIDTSTLSVTGLENGEVTSKSYSLIKNVDQQNIDETAYIYFLFENSDGDYEIRFGDGSYGRAPDNSEVITFEYLTTGGELANGANTFTAASNILASGNIISNAVVTVVTSGRASGGADRETNSSIRNNAPLSFKTQDRAVIADDYGALVQNNFTNIETTAVWGGEDNDPPKYGQVFMAVKPYGSDFLTDTEKSAVTAYIKTKMVGSIRPVLTNPQYINIVPIVDVTFDSKKTTLTSSDLKDLVLTTIMSYSTNNLQKFNTVYYNSQVIDAINDLDNSIQSISISLKMRKEFIPTIGGAASYVLSYQNELYYPHTGHLGSIVSTTFVYDTYTGASIKLNSSGGLSISAIVSGVDTTVVENAGTVAQTTGVINITDFAPSALTDNLLKVDVIPNSDDISSARDFIVRIKEADITLNI
;
A
#
# COMPACT_ATOMS: atom_id res chain seq x y z
N MET A 1 -10.79 13.14 16.28
CA MET A 1 -12.09 13.77 16.64
C MET A 1 -13.05 12.67 17.05
N ALA A 2 -13.55 12.68 18.29
CA ALA A 2 -14.50 11.69 18.74
C ALA A 2 -15.77 11.75 17.87
N ARG A 3 -16.16 10.59 17.33
CA ARG A 3 -17.44 10.42 16.61
C ARG A 3 -18.57 10.92 17.51
N ARG A 4 -19.20 12.01 17.14
CA ARG A 4 -20.49 12.39 17.70
C ARG A 4 -21.54 11.57 16.97
N ASP A 5 -21.87 10.41 17.52
CA ASP A 5 -23.05 9.67 17.10
C ASP A 5 -24.27 10.54 17.43
N LEU A 6 -25.10 10.83 16.44
CA LEU A 6 -26.41 11.42 16.62
C LEU A 6 -27.27 10.38 17.38
N LYS A 7 -27.25 10.45 18.70
CA LYS A 7 -28.17 9.68 19.54
C LYS A 7 -29.53 10.35 19.46
N VAL A 8 -30.39 9.86 18.60
CA VAL A 8 -31.82 10.16 18.68
C VAL A 8 -32.40 9.27 19.75
N THR A 9 -32.72 9.87 20.91
CA THR A 9 -33.09 9.19 22.16
C THR A 9 -34.45 8.52 22.12
N GLU A 10 -35.22 8.60 21.03
CA GLU A 10 -36.59 8.11 20.93
C GLU A 10 -36.78 7.04 19.85
N LEU A 11 -35.74 6.22 19.60
CA LEU A 11 -35.80 5.09 18.65
C LEU A 11 -36.15 3.76 19.32
N ASP A 12 -36.33 3.76 20.66
CA ASP A 12 -36.69 2.57 21.43
C ASP A 12 -38.16 2.23 21.19
N PHE A 13 -38.43 1.00 20.76
CA PHE A 13 -39.76 0.48 20.50
C PHE A 13 -40.67 0.56 21.73
N GLU A 14 -40.18 0.15 22.90
CA GLU A 14 -40.95 0.14 24.16
C GLU A 14 -41.26 1.56 24.62
N GLN A 15 -40.34 2.50 24.39
CA GLN A 15 -40.55 3.90 24.74
C GLN A 15 -41.57 4.57 23.83
N ILE A 16 -41.55 4.26 22.53
CA ILE A 16 -42.58 4.72 21.57
C ILE A 16 -43.96 4.15 21.97
N LYS A 17 -44.06 2.87 22.28
CA LYS A 17 -45.29 2.23 22.75
C LYS A 17 -45.82 2.88 24.03
N THR A 18 -44.91 3.12 24.99
CA THR A 18 -45.25 3.78 26.25
C THR A 18 -45.75 5.20 26.03
N ASN A 19 -45.14 5.95 25.12
CA ASN A 19 -45.58 7.30 24.76
C ASN A 19 -46.98 7.28 24.13
N PHE A 20 -47.31 6.31 23.28
CA PHE A 20 -48.66 6.13 22.74
C PHE A 20 -49.67 5.82 23.83
N LYS A 21 -49.35 4.89 24.77
CA LYS A 21 -50.21 4.59 25.92
C LYS A 21 -50.45 5.82 26.76
N ASN A 22 -49.43 6.59 27.09
CA ASN A 22 -49.53 7.81 27.87
C ASN A 22 -50.38 8.87 27.15
N PHE A 23 -50.19 9.06 25.85
CA PHE A 23 -51.00 9.98 25.06
C PHE A 23 -52.48 9.57 25.07
N LEU A 24 -52.81 8.30 24.86
CA LEU A 24 -54.18 7.82 24.87
C LEU A 24 -54.83 7.96 26.24
N LYS A 25 -54.11 7.75 27.35
CA LYS A 25 -54.59 7.99 28.71
C LYS A 25 -54.95 9.44 29.02
N THR A 26 -54.45 10.40 28.23
CA THR A 26 -54.87 11.81 28.34
C THR A 26 -56.22 12.12 27.67
N GLN A 27 -56.76 11.18 26.90
CA GLN A 27 -58.04 11.34 26.22
C GLN A 27 -59.18 10.84 27.12
N ASP A 28 -60.26 11.59 27.20
CA ASP A 28 -61.40 11.31 28.11
C ASP A 28 -61.97 9.87 27.95
N THR A 29 -61.89 9.30 26.73
CA THR A 29 -62.40 7.97 26.42
C THR A 29 -61.56 6.82 26.99
N TYR A 30 -60.26 7.06 27.26
CA TYR A 30 -59.27 6.02 27.61
C TYR A 30 -58.58 6.23 28.95
N THR A 31 -59.10 7.09 29.83
CA THR A 31 -58.47 7.52 31.07
C THR A 31 -58.17 6.34 32.02
N ASP A 32 -59.10 5.37 32.14
CA ASP A 32 -59.00 4.19 32.99
C ASP A 32 -58.84 2.87 32.19
N TYR A 33 -58.48 2.97 30.93
CA TYR A 33 -58.38 1.79 30.06
C TYR A 33 -57.07 1.02 30.30
N ASP A 34 -57.18 -0.31 30.52
CA ASP A 34 -56.03 -1.20 30.64
C ASP A 34 -55.61 -1.66 29.26
N PHE A 35 -54.56 -1.04 28.73
CA PHE A 35 -54.03 -1.33 27.42
C PHE A 35 -53.31 -2.69 27.38
N ASP A 36 -52.68 -3.12 28.49
CA ASP A 36 -51.84 -4.32 28.53
C ASP A 36 -52.69 -5.60 28.51
N ALA A 37 -53.91 -5.56 29.02
CA ALA A 37 -54.85 -6.69 29.03
C ALA A 37 -55.78 -6.73 27.81
N SER A 38 -55.62 -5.83 26.86
CA SER A 38 -56.56 -5.68 25.72
C SER A 38 -55.91 -5.98 24.36
N GLY A 39 -56.75 -6.38 23.37
CA GLY A 39 -56.32 -6.51 21.99
C GLY A 39 -55.82 -5.19 21.35
N PHE A 40 -56.05 -4.05 22.02
CA PHE A 40 -55.53 -2.76 21.62
C PHE A 40 -54.00 -2.65 21.80
N ASP A 41 -53.42 -3.48 22.68
CA ASP A 41 -51.96 -3.55 22.87
C ASP A 41 -51.25 -4.01 21.58
N THR A 42 -51.79 -5.02 20.90
CA THR A 42 -51.26 -5.48 19.59
C THR A 42 -51.32 -4.39 18.51
N LEU A 43 -52.37 -3.56 18.52
CA LEU A 43 -52.49 -2.45 17.58
C LEU A 43 -51.45 -1.37 17.89
N LEU A 44 -51.19 -1.07 19.17
CA LEU A 44 -50.12 -0.17 19.60
C LEU A 44 -48.75 -0.69 19.24
N ASP A 45 -48.52 -2.02 19.28
CA ASP A 45 -47.29 -2.63 18.80
C ASP A 45 -47.07 -2.38 17.30
N VAL A 46 -48.13 -2.53 16.47
CA VAL A 46 -48.05 -2.25 15.04
C VAL A 46 -47.71 -0.77 14.76
N PHE A 47 -48.32 0.15 15.49
CA PHE A 47 -48.05 1.58 15.37
C PHE A 47 -46.64 1.94 15.85
N ALA A 48 -46.24 1.38 17.01
CA ALA A 48 -44.90 1.57 17.54
C ALA A 48 -43.84 1.02 16.58
N TYR A 49 -44.06 -0.15 15.99
CA TYR A 49 -43.20 -0.77 14.98
C TYR A 49 -43.08 0.12 13.74
N ASN A 50 -44.17 0.58 13.17
CA ASN A 50 -44.15 1.49 12.01
C ASN A 50 -43.41 2.80 12.35
N THR A 51 -43.67 3.39 13.51
CA THR A 51 -43.01 4.63 13.95
C THR A 51 -41.51 4.41 14.14
N HIS A 52 -41.11 3.28 14.75
CA HIS A 52 -39.72 2.89 14.93
C HIS A 52 -39.01 2.75 13.56
N TYR A 53 -39.60 2.07 12.59
CA TYR A 53 -39.06 1.94 11.24
C TYR A 53 -38.93 3.30 10.52
N ASN A 54 -39.95 4.14 10.60
CA ASN A 54 -39.90 5.47 10.00
C ASN A 54 -38.79 6.32 10.62
N ALA A 55 -38.66 6.31 11.94
CA ALA A 55 -37.61 7.01 12.66
C ALA A 55 -36.20 6.47 12.29
N PHE A 56 -36.07 5.14 12.16
CA PHE A 56 -34.84 4.51 11.70
C PHE A 56 -34.46 4.94 10.28
N TYR A 57 -35.42 4.94 9.33
CA TYR A 57 -35.15 5.36 7.95
C TYR A 57 -34.78 6.85 7.86
N ILE A 58 -35.46 7.72 8.61
CA ILE A 58 -35.13 9.14 8.66
C ILE A 58 -33.72 9.36 9.23
N ASN A 59 -33.39 8.70 10.32
CA ASN A 59 -32.08 8.79 10.92
C ASN A 59 -30.98 8.25 9.99
N SER A 60 -31.24 7.11 9.35
CA SER A 60 -30.35 6.54 8.33
C SER A 60 -30.14 7.50 7.16
N ALA A 61 -31.22 8.09 6.63
CA ALA A 61 -31.15 9.04 5.51
C ALA A 61 -30.34 10.30 5.90
N ILE A 62 -30.50 10.82 7.12
CA ILE A 62 -29.72 11.95 7.62
C ILE A 62 -28.24 11.57 7.72
N ASN A 63 -27.93 10.41 8.33
CA ASN A 63 -26.55 9.95 8.48
C ASN A 63 -25.87 9.71 7.13
N GLU A 64 -26.60 9.20 6.13
CA GLU A 64 -26.10 9.00 4.78
C GLU A 64 -25.86 10.32 4.00
N SER A 65 -26.36 11.45 4.48
CA SER A 65 -26.16 12.75 3.84
C SER A 65 -24.82 13.41 4.16
N PHE A 66 -24.09 12.93 5.16
CA PHE A 66 -22.81 13.51 5.60
C PHE A 66 -21.63 12.58 5.32
N LEU A 67 -20.54 13.14 4.83
CA LEU A 67 -19.30 12.41 4.55
C LEU A 67 -18.79 11.61 5.77
N ALA A 68 -18.90 12.18 6.98
CA ALA A 68 -18.40 11.57 8.21
C ALA A 68 -19.19 10.33 8.64
N THR A 69 -20.49 10.27 8.35
CA THR A 69 -21.42 9.25 8.86
C THR A 69 -21.96 8.31 7.79
N ALA A 70 -21.86 8.67 6.49
CA ALA A 70 -22.33 7.83 5.39
C ALA A 70 -21.69 6.44 5.42
N GLN A 71 -22.49 5.38 5.37
CA GLN A 71 -22.04 4.00 5.35
C GLN A 71 -22.01 3.43 3.93
N GLN A 72 -22.99 3.83 3.09
CA GLN A 72 -23.08 3.37 1.72
C GLN A 72 -22.06 4.08 0.84
N ARG A 73 -21.23 3.31 0.12
CA ARG A 73 -20.20 3.85 -0.76
C ARG A 73 -20.73 4.86 -1.76
N LYS A 74 -21.89 4.60 -2.38
CA LYS A 74 -22.54 5.51 -3.33
C LYS A 74 -22.82 6.92 -2.78
N ASN A 75 -23.17 7.02 -1.49
CA ASN A 75 -23.44 8.31 -0.86
C ASN A 75 -22.14 8.97 -0.44
N LEU A 76 -21.18 8.16 0.04
CA LEU A 76 -19.84 8.60 0.42
C LEU A 76 -19.09 9.18 -0.79
N THR A 77 -19.13 8.52 -1.96
CA THR A 77 -18.47 9.00 -3.18
C THR A 77 -19.11 10.27 -3.72
N LYS A 78 -20.44 10.41 -3.60
CA LYS A 78 -21.13 11.67 -3.93
C LYS A 78 -20.71 12.82 -3.02
N ALA A 79 -20.60 12.57 -1.70
CA ALA A 79 -20.14 13.57 -0.76
C ALA A 79 -18.66 13.93 -0.98
N ALA A 80 -17.80 12.95 -1.28
CA ALA A 80 -16.40 13.17 -1.61
C ALA A 80 -16.23 14.00 -2.90
N ARG A 81 -17.07 13.74 -3.90
CA ARG A 81 -17.09 14.50 -5.16
C ARG A 81 -17.39 15.99 -4.94
N SER A 82 -18.24 16.37 -4.00
CA SER A 82 -18.49 17.79 -3.67
C SER A 82 -17.23 18.50 -3.13
N LEU A 83 -16.23 17.72 -2.69
CA LEU A 83 -14.89 18.17 -2.29
C LEU A 83 -13.85 18.00 -3.41
N ASN A 84 -14.26 17.76 -4.66
CA ASN A 84 -13.40 17.46 -5.81
C ASN A 84 -12.48 16.24 -5.58
N TYR A 85 -12.89 15.29 -4.74
CA TYR A 85 -12.14 14.07 -4.46
C TYR A 85 -12.64 12.90 -5.30
N ILE A 86 -11.73 12.27 -6.03
CA ILE A 86 -11.99 11.05 -6.80
C ILE A 86 -11.40 9.88 -6.00
N PRO A 87 -12.22 8.94 -5.51
CA PRO A 87 -11.71 7.77 -4.82
C PRO A 87 -10.74 6.96 -5.70
N LYS A 88 -9.68 6.43 -5.10
CA LYS A 88 -8.70 5.63 -5.81
C LYS A 88 -9.32 4.33 -6.32
N SER A 89 -9.03 4.02 -7.58
CA SER A 89 -9.33 2.73 -8.19
C SER A 89 -8.35 1.65 -7.69
N ARG A 90 -8.50 0.43 -8.17
CA ARG A 90 -7.43 -0.55 -8.08
C ARG A 90 -6.18 -0.02 -8.76
N SER A 91 -5.02 -0.40 -8.25
CA SER A 91 -3.74 -0.19 -8.90
C SER A 91 -3.08 -1.51 -9.26
N ALA A 92 -2.41 -1.54 -10.39
CA ALA A 92 -1.68 -2.71 -10.85
C ALA A 92 -0.39 -2.91 -10.04
N SER A 93 -0.05 -4.16 -9.76
CA SER A 93 1.28 -4.52 -9.29
C SER A 93 2.30 -4.31 -10.40
N THR A 94 3.40 -3.63 -10.11
CA THR A 94 4.44 -3.27 -11.09
C THR A 94 5.80 -3.79 -10.68
N ILE A 95 6.67 -4.01 -11.66
CA ILE A 95 8.06 -4.41 -11.44
C ILE A 95 8.96 -3.88 -12.56
N PRO A 96 10.09 -3.25 -12.26
CA PRO A 96 11.14 -3.00 -13.24
C PRO A 96 11.92 -4.28 -13.54
N VAL A 97 12.17 -4.54 -14.81
CA VAL A 97 12.93 -5.71 -15.27
C VAL A 97 13.93 -5.32 -16.34
N ASP A 98 15.04 -6.04 -16.40
CA ASP A 98 15.97 -5.98 -17.49
C ASP A 98 15.63 -7.08 -18.49
N LEU A 99 15.54 -6.71 -19.76
CA LEU A 99 15.17 -7.61 -20.84
C LEU A 99 16.35 -7.86 -21.79
N THR A 100 16.59 -9.13 -22.08
CA THR A 100 17.46 -9.57 -23.17
C THR A 100 16.62 -10.36 -24.15
N VAL A 101 16.54 -9.87 -25.38
CA VAL A 101 15.80 -10.49 -26.48
C VAL A 101 16.77 -11.01 -27.50
N VAL A 102 16.78 -12.32 -27.73
CA VAL A 102 17.67 -13.01 -28.67
C VAL A 102 16.85 -13.41 -29.89
N ILE A 103 17.22 -12.86 -31.03
CA ILE A 103 16.48 -13.05 -32.31
C ILE A 103 17.39 -13.67 -33.36
N PRO A 104 16.95 -14.73 -34.08
CA PRO A 104 17.72 -15.26 -35.20
C PRO A 104 17.94 -14.19 -36.28
N GLN A 105 19.18 -14.03 -36.74
CA GLN A 105 19.52 -13.05 -37.75
C GLN A 105 18.70 -13.24 -39.05
N THR A 106 18.39 -14.48 -39.42
CA THR A 106 17.53 -14.80 -40.57
C THR A 106 16.13 -14.18 -40.44
N THR A 107 15.57 -14.14 -39.22
CA THR A 107 14.27 -13.50 -38.94
C THR A 107 14.37 -11.98 -39.13
N LEU A 108 15.44 -11.37 -38.63
CA LEU A 108 15.66 -9.92 -38.76
C LEU A 108 15.90 -9.50 -40.21
N VAL A 109 16.72 -10.26 -40.97
CA VAL A 109 16.91 -10.01 -42.39
C VAL A 109 15.60 -10.12 -43.18
N GLY A 110 14.78 -11.10 -42.85
CA GLY A 110 13.43 -11.24 -43.43
C GLY A 110 12.49 -10.08 -43.16
N LEU A 111 12.59 -9.48 -41.96
CA LEU A 111 11.72 -8.37 -41.55
C LEU A 111 12.24 -6.99 -41.99
N TYR A 112 13.55 -6.77 -41.98
CA TYR A 112 14.14 -5.44 -42.15
C TYR A 112 15.03 -5.32 -43.41
N GLY A 113 15.33 -6.42 -44.08
CA GLY A 113 16.15 -6.42 -45.30
C GLY A 113 17.62 -6.04 -45.08
N SER A 114 18.10 -6.03 -43.85
CA SER A 114 19.47 -5.62 -43.48
C SER A 114 20.05 -6.57 -42.43
N THR A 115 21.37 -6.58 -42.31
CA THR A 115 22.13 -7.29 -41.27
C THR A 115 22.62 -6.35 -40.16
N THR A 116 22.37 -5.05 -40.28
CA THR A 116 22.76 -4.04 -39.29
C THR A 116 21.52 -3.39 -38.69
N TYR A 117 21.33 -3.61 -37.42
CA TYR A 117 20.13 -3.16 -36.67
C TYR A 117 20.60 -2.33 -35.48
N GLY A 118 20.53 -1.06 -35.44
CA GLY A 118 20.98 -0.26 -34.30
C GLY A 118 20.09 -0.47 -33.06
N THR A 119 18.77 -0.39 -33.26
CA THR A 119 17.77 -0.55 -32.19
C THR A 119 16.54 -1.28 -32.73
N VAL A 120 15.92 -2.09 -31.88
CA VAL A 120 14.63 -2.72 -32.14
C VAL A 120 13.67 -2.19 -31.07
N GLN A 121 12.54 -1.68 -31.47
CA GLN A 121 11.54 -1.19 -30.50
C GLN A 121 10.64 -2.33 -30.04
N LEU A 122 10.71 -2.69 -28.76
CA LEU A 122 9.72 -3.54 -28.13
C LEU A 122 8.41 -2.77 -28.05
N ASN A 123 7.39 -3.21 -28.75
CA ASN A 123 6.08 -2.56 -28.71
C ASN A 123 5.43 -2.71 -27.35
N ARG A 124 4.45 -1.89 -27.04
CA ARG A 124 3.61 -2.06 -25.84
C ARG A 124 2.73 -3.30 -25.95
N ARG A 125 2.27 -3.85 -24.80
CA ARG A 125 1.35 -5.00 -24.67
C ARG A 125 1.98 -6.38 -24.92
N ASN A 126 3.28 -6.51 -24.83
CA ASN A 126 3.90 -7.83 -24.73
C ASN A 126 3.55 -8.45 -23.38
N ARG A 127 3.27 -9.77 -23.39
CA ARG A 127 2.81 -10.51 -22.22
C ARG A 127 3.93 -11.29 -21.56
N PHE A 128 3.96 -11.24 -20.25
CA PHE A 128 4.90 -11.97 -19.39
C PHE A 128 4.09 -12.71 -18.34
N SER A 129 4.30 -14.00 -18.19
CA SER A 129 3.59 -14.84 -17.23
C SER A 129 4.43 -15.07 -15.99
N THR A 130 3.76 -15.12 -14.83
CA THR A 130 4.35 -15.42 -13.52
C THR A 130 3.36 -16.21 -12.68
N THR A 131 3.84 -16.79 -11.58
CA THR A 131 2.98 -17.48 -10.61
C THR A 131 3.27 -16.94 -9.21
N VAL A 132 2.22 -16.55 -8.50
CA VAL A 132 2.29 -16.11 -7.10
C VAL A 132 1.33 -16.96 -6.29
N ASN A 133 1.81 -17.59 -5.23
CA ASN A 133 1.01 -18.48 -4.36
C ASN A 133 0.22 -19.56 -5.14
N GLY A 134 0.81 -20.10 -6.21
CA GLY A 134 0.16 -21.13 -7.05
C GLY A 134 -0.84 -20.58 -8.07
N VAL A 135 -1.10 -19.27 -8.13
CA VAL A 135 -2.00 -18.63 -9.08
C VAL A 135 -1.19 -17.95 -10.19
N ALA A 136 -1.57 -18.17 -11.44
CA ALA A 136 -0.93 -17.56 -12.59
C ALA A 136 -1.43 -16.14 -12.82
N TYR A 137 -0.49 -15.22 -13.06
CA TYR A 137 -0.77 -13.82 -13.39
C TYR A 137 -0.05 -13.41 -14.67
N THR A 138 -0.67 -12.51 -15.41
CA THR A 138 -0.09 -11.90 -16.61
C THR A 138 0.36 -10.48 -16.29
N PHE A 139 1.57 -10.13 -16.72
CA PHE A 139 2.11 -8.78 -16.70
C PHE A 139 2.34 -8.32 -18.13
N ILE A 140 2.24 -7.02 -18.37
CA ILE A 140 2.45 -6.43 -19.70
C ILE A 140 3.31 -5.16 -19.58
N ASN A 141 4.07 -4.85 -20.66
CA ASN A 141 4.70 -3.54 -20.77
C ASN A 141 3.69 -2.53 -21.34
N LEU A 142 3.49 -1.42 -20.64
CA LEU A 142 2.55 -0.36 -21.06
C LEU A 142 3.19 0.63 -22.05
N ILE A 143 4.52 0.75 -22.04
CA ILE A 143 5.29 1.69 -22.84
C ILE A 143 6.14 0.91 -23.85
N ALA A 144 6.19 1.41 -25.08
CA ALA A 144 7.13 0.90 -26.07
C ALA A 144 8.57 1.31 -25.71
N THR A 145 9.49 0.36 -25.69
CA THR A 145 10.87 0.56 -25.23
C THR A 145 11.86 0.18 -26.31
N ASN A 146 12.90 0.98 -26.52
CA ASN A 146 13.96 0.67 -27.47
C ASN A 146 14.96 -0.31 -26.84
N LEU A 147 15.22 -1.40 -27.55
CA LEU A 147 16.22 -2.39 -27.23
C LEU A 147 17.48 -2.06 -28.03
N SER A 148 18.62 -1.95 -27.36
CA SER A 148 19.91 -1.70 -28.01
C SER A 148 20.56 -3.01 -28.45
N GLN A 149 21.13 -3.04 -29.65
CA GLN A 149 21.88 -4.19 -30.15
C GLN A 149 23.12 -4.42 -29.28
N GLY A 150 23.29 -5.65 -28.83
CA GLY A 150 24.45 -6.15 -28.08
C GLY A 150 25.33 -7.06 -28.93
N ALA A 151 25.98 -8.03 -28.28
CA ALA A 151 26.85 -8.97 -28.94
C ALA A 151 26.07 -10.01 -29.75
N THR A 152 26.56 -10.34 -30.94
CA THR A 152 26.08 -11.46 -31.76
C THR A 152 26.55 -12.78 -31.17
N THR A 153 25.67 -13.78 -31.06
CA THR A 153 26.03 -15.13 -30.61
C THR A 153 25.70 -16.16 -31.68
N THR A 154 26.48 -17.23 -31.74
CA THR A 154 26.24 -18.34 -32.66
C THR A 154 25.91 -19.59 -31.87
N VAL A 155 24.75 -20.18 -32.16
CA VAL A 155 24.30 -21.46 -31.55
C VAL A 155 23.93 -22.39 -32.71
N ASP A 156 24.50 -23.60 -32.75
CA ASP A 156 24.24 -24.62 -33.77
C ASP A 156 24.28 -24.08 -35.22
N THR A 157 25.31 -23.30 -35.54
CA THR A 157 25.53 -22.64 -36.85
C THR A 157 24.55 -21.51 -37.20
N VAL A 158 23.57 -21.20 -36.35
CA VAL A 158 22.64 -20.07 -36.52
C VAL A 158 23.19 -18.85 -35.79
N LEU A 159 23.25 -17.71 -36.49
CA LEU A 159 23.59 -16.41 -35.90
C LEU A 159 22.36 -15.80 -35.23
N TYR A 160 22.55 -15.37 -33.99
CA TYR A 160 21.52 -14.67 -33.18
C TYR A 160 22.04 -13.28 -32.81
N GLU A 161 21.17 -12.30 -32.92
CA GLU A 161 21.41 -10.94 -32.46
C GLU A 161 20.77 -10.75 -31.09
N ASN A 162 21.55 -10.25 -30.13
CA ASN A 162 21.08 -9.95 -28.78
C ASN A 162 20.67 -8.47 -28.70
N PHE A 163 19.47 -8.21 -28.19
CA PHE A 163 18.98 -6.86 -27.92
C PHE A 163 18.70 -6.73 -26.44
N THR A 164 19.24 -5.70 -25.80
CA THR A 164 19.13 -5.50 -24.37
C THR A 164 18.51 -4.15 -24.04
N THR A 165 17.78 -4.11 -22.94
CA THR A 165 17.33 -2.88 -22.31
C THR A 165 17.18 -3.10 -20.82
N THR A 166 17.33 -2.05 -20.05
CA THR A 166 17.18 -2.06 -18.60
C THR A 166 15.94 -1.28 -18.19
N ASP A 167 15.44 -1.60 -17.00
CA ASP A 167 14.38 -0.82 -16.31
C ASP A 167 13.04 -0.73 -17.09
N VAL A 168 12.65 -1.83 -17.74
CA VAL A 168 11.32 -1.93 -18.37
C VAL A 168 10.28 -2.21 -17.31
N THR A 169 9.34 -1.30 -17.12
CA THR A 169 8.24 -1.52 -16.17
C THR A 169 7.19 -2.47 -16.74
N LEU A 170 7.00 -3.60 -16.08
CA LEU A 170 5.89 -4.52 -16.33
C LEU A 170 4.77 -4.25 -15.32
N SER A 171 3.52 -4.21 -15.78
CA SER A 171 2.32 -3.98 -14.98
C SER A 171 1.38 -5.18 -15.06
N GLN A 172 0.85 -5.62 -13.92
CA GLN A 172 -0.05 -6.77 -13.84
C GLN A 172 -1.42 -6.41 -14.40
N GLY A 173 -1.92 -7.24 -15.30
CA GLY A 173 -3.28 -7.14 -15.77
C GLY A 173 -3.43 -7.38 -17.27
N GLU A 174 -4.62 -7.08 -17.75
CA GLU A 174 -4.96 -7.15 -19.16
C GLU A 174 -5.35 -5.78 -19.69
N PHE A 175 -4.85 -5.47 -20.88
CA PHE A 175 -5.12 -4.20 -21.54
C PHE A 175 -6.44 -4.28 -22.30
N VAL A 176 -7.37 -3.40 -21.96
CA VAL A 176 -8.71 -3.32 -22.56
C VAL A 176 -8.82 -2.06 -23.40
N THR A 177 -9.38 -2.21 -24.59
CA THR A 177 -9.77 -1.08 -25.46
C THR A 177 -11.27 -1.13 -25.65
N PHE A 178 -11.97 -0.08 -25.21
CA PHE A 178 -13.40 0.09 -25.36
C PHE A 178 -13.66 1.33 -26.24
N ARG A 179 -14.59 1.23 -27.18
CA ARG A 179 -14.96 2.31 -28.09
C ARG A 179 -16.43 2.68 -27.94
N HIS A 180 -16.69 3.97 -27.96
CA HIS A 180 -18.04 4.52 -27.93
C HIS A 180 -18.18 5.58 -29.02
N THR A 181 -19.25 5.49 -29.81
CA THR A 181 -19.57 6.52 -30.81
C THR A 181 -20.54 7.52 -30.20
N VAL A 182 -20.21 8.79 -30.30
CA VAL A 182 -20.99 9.89 -29.74
C VAL A 182 -22.28 10.09 -30.57
N ASP A 183 -23.40 10.12 -29.86
CA ASP A 183 -24.70 10.49 -30.41
C ASP A 183 -25.22 11.76 -29.70
N THR A 184 -25.09 12.90 -30.34
CA THR A 184 -25.54 14.21 -29.78
C THR A 184 -27.05 14.34 -29.69
N THR A 185 -27.82 13.42 -30.28
CA THR A 185 -29.28 13.41 -30.16
C THR A 185 -29.76 12.75 -28.87
N ASP A 186 -28.94 11.91 -28.26
CA ASP A 186 -29.18 11.35 -26.93
C ASP A 186 -28.71 12.31 -25.82
N THR A 187 -29.63 13.06 -25.26
CA THR A 187 -29.36 14.00 -24.15
C THR A 187 -28.95 13.33 -22.85
N ASN A 188 -29.14 12.00 -22.73
CA ASN A 188 -28.81 11.20 -21.54
C ASN A 188 -27.57 10.30 -21.76
N GLN A 189 -26.82 10.52 -22.83
CA GLN A 189 -25.63 9.71 -23.14
C GLN A 189 -24.63 9.75 -21.99
N ARG A 190 -24.20 8.57 -21.55
CA ARG A 190 -23.24 8.36 -20.46
C ARG A 190 -22.09 7.51 -20.95
N PHE A 191 -20.86 7.94 -20.65
CA PHE A 191 -19.63 7.24 -20.98
C PHE A 191 -19.17 6.45 -19.76
N ILE A 192 -19.74 5.26 -19.56
CA ILE A 192 -19.42 4.38 -18.43
C ILE A 192 -18.37 3.37 -18.88
N ILE A 193 -17.29 3.26 -18.11
CA ILE A 193 -16.27 2.22 -18.32
C ILE A 193 -16.80 0.92 -17.73
N PRO A 194 -16.99 -0.14 -18.55
CA PRO A 194 -17.64 -1.38 -18.10
C PRO A 194 -16.67 -2.29 -17.34
N SER A 195 -16.00 -1.76 -16.31
CA SER A 195 -15.08 -2.53 -15.48
C SER A 195 -14.85 -1.89 -14.12
N SER A 196 -15.20 -2.60 -13.05
CA SER A 196 -14.91 -2.21 -11.68
C SER A 196 -13.45 -2.50 -11.26
N ASN A 197 -12.71 -3.27 -12.08
CA ASN A 197 -11.32 -3.66 -11.82
C ASN A 197 -10.30 -2.82 -12.59
N ILE A 198 -10.71 -1.65 -13.06
CA ILE A 198 -9.84 -0.74 -13.79
C ILE A 198 -8.77 -0.13 -12.89
N ASP A 199 -7.57 0.02 -13.43
CA ASP A 199 -6.55 0.94 -12.92
C ASP A 199 -6.69 2.29 -13.65
N THR A 200 -7.33 3.26 -13.00
CA THR A 200 -7.60 4.58 -13.60
C THR A 200 -6.34 5.40 -13.85
N SER A 201 -5.20 5.04 -13.26
CA SER A 201 -3.92 5.71 -13.54
C SER A 201 -3.39 5.39 -14.93
N THR A 202 -3.84 4.28 -15.53
CA THR A 202 -3.47 3.83 -16.87
C THR A 202 -4.48 4.26 -17.95
N LEU A 203 -5.56 4.93 -17.55
CA LEU A 203 -6.63 5.33 -18.44
C LEU A 203 -6.17 6.37 -19.46
N SER A 204 -6.28 6.04 -20.73
CA SER A 204 -6.08 6.94 -21.86
C SER A 204 -7.38 7.11 -22.61
N VAL A 205 -7.76 8.37 -22.88
CA VAL A 205 -8.98 8.72 -23.59
C VAL A 205 -8.60 9.46 -24.86
N THR A 206 -9.02 8.94 -26.01
CA THR A 206 -8.76 9.58 -27.31
C THR A 206 -10.04 9.67 -28.11
N GLY A 207 -10.23 10.76 -28.84
CA GLY A 207 -11.34 10.99 -29.75
C GLY A 207 -10.87 11.03 -31.21
N LEU A 208 -11.59 10.35 -32.07
CA LEU A 208 -11.42 10.44 -33.52
C LEU A 208 -12.66 11.15 -34.08
N GLU A 209 -12.47 12.39 -34.52
CA GLU A 209 -13.52 13.22 -35.12
C GLU A 209 -13.96 12.65 -36.48
N ASN A 210 -15.21 12.88 -36.84
CA ASN A 210 -15.74 12.39 -38.09
C ASN A 210 -15.00 12.99 -39.30
N GLY A 211 -14.41 12.13 -40.13
CA GLY A 211 -13.63 12.55 -41.32
C GLY A 211 -12.14 12.77 -41.05
N GLU A 212 -11.69 12.70 -39.78
CA GLU A 212 -10.27 12.80 -39.43
C GLU A 212 -9.61 11.40 -39.40
N VAL A 213 -8.30 11.38 -39.60
CA VAL A 213 -7.48 10.15 -39.56
C VAL A 213 -6.60 10.09 -38.32
N THR A 214 -6.53 11.18 -37.55
CA THR A 214 -5.67 11.30 -36.37
C THR A 214 -6.52 11.55 -35.13
N SER A 215 -6.42 10.65 -34.15
CA SER A 215 -7.10 10.81 -32.86
C SER A 215 -6.47 11.92 -32.03
N LYS A 216 -7.28 12.67 -31.33
CA LYS A 216 -6.90 13.69 -30.33
C LYS A 216 -6.95 13.07 -28.93
N SER A 217 -5.99 13.42 -28.09
CA SER A 217 -5.94 12.93 -26.71
C SER A 217 -6.67 13.89 -25.78
N TYR A 218 -7.55 13.36 -24.95
CA TYR A 218 -8.23 14.09 -23.90
C TYR A 218 -7.43 14.03 -22.59
N SER A 219 -7.38 15.14 -21.85
CA SER A 219 -6.67 15.27 -20.58
C SER A 219 -7.62 15.19 -19.39
N LEU A 220 -7.26 14.44 -18.35
CA LEU A 220 -8.03 14.39 -17.10
C LEU A 220 -7.90 15.70 -16.33
N ILE A 221 -9.02 16.32 -16.01
CA ILE A 221 -9.09 17.47 -15.11
C ILE A 221 -9.59 17.02 -13.75
N LYS A 222 -8.75 17.17 -12.74
CA LYS A 222 -9.08 16.84 -11.34
C LYS A 222 -9.71 18.03 -10.60
N ASN A 223 -9.32 19.26 -10.95
CA ASN A 223 -9.77 20.47 -10.26
C ASN A 223 -10.12 21.56 -11.27
N VAL A 224 -11.39 21.99 -11.25
CA VAL A 224 -11.97 22.97 -12.19
C VAL A 224 -11.36 24.36 -12.03
N ASP A 225 -10.91 24.72 -10.83
CA ASP A 225 -10.54 26.10 -10.50
C ASP A 225 -9.11 26.50 -10.88
N GLN A 226 -8.29 25.57 -11.40
CA GLN A 226 -6.84 25.78 -11.51
C GLN A 226 -6.32 26.12 -12.90
N GLN A 227 -7.13 26.04 -13.95
CA GLN A 227 -6.67 26.26 -15.33
C GLN A 227 -7.64 27.13 -16.11
N ASN A 228 -7.10 28.04 -16.90
CA ASN A 228 -7.85 28.70 -17.98
C ASN A 228 -8.14 27.64 -19.06
N ILE A 229 -9.23 26.93 -18.91
CA ILE A 229 -9.69 25.90 -19.85
C ILE A 229 -10.63 26.63 -20.81
N ASP A 230 -10.22 26.71 -22.07
CA ASP A 230 -11.04 27.28 -23.13
C ASP A 230 -12.08 26.27 -23.67
N GLU A 231 -13.00 26.77 -24.46
CA GLU A 231 -14.08 25.99 -25.08
C GLU A 231 -13.58 24.89 -26.05
N THR A 232 -12.32 24.96 -26.49
CA THR A 232 -11.74 24.04 -27.48
C THR A 232 -10.85 22.96 -26.84
N ALA A 233 -10.59 23.04 -25.53
CA ALA A 233 -9.69 22.13 -24.84
C ALA A 233 -10.25 20.69 -24.77
N TYR A 234 -9.44 19.71 -25.17
CA TYR A 234 -9.76 18.28 -25.07
C TYR A 234 -9.59 17.81 -23.65
N ILE A 235 -10.65 17.86 -22.86
CA ILE A 235 -10.66 17.51 -21.44
C ILE A 235 -11.76 16.53 -21.10
N TYR A 236 -11.55 15.78 -20.02
CA TYR A 236 -12.59 14.96 -19.41
C TYR A 236 -12.50 14.98 -17.88
N PHE A 237 -13.63 14.66 -17.26
CA PHE A 237 -13.79 14.45 -15.83
C PHE A 237 -14.08 12.99 -15.57
N LEU A 238 -13.50 12.45 -14.50
CA LEU A 238 -13.68 11.07 -14.08
C LEU A 238 -14.43 11.02 -12.75
N PHE A 239 -15.44 10.17 -12.66
CA PHE A 239 -16.25 10.00 -11.46
C PHE A 239 -16.51 8.51 -11.21
N GLU A 240 -16.64 8.15 -9.95
CA GLU A 240 -17.22 6.87 -9.56
C GLU A 240 -18.74 7.03 -9.47
N ASN A 241 -19.50 6.21 -10.21
CA ASN A 241 -20.96 6.23 -10.21
C ASN A 241 -21.55 5.47 -9.00
N SER A 242 -22.89 5.41 -8.90
CA SER A 242 -23.59 4.72 -7.80
C SER A 242 -23.39 3.21 -7.78
N ASP A 243 -23.05 2.62 -8.91
CA ASP A 243 -22.88 1.18 -9.10
C ASP A 243 -21.43 0.74 -8.86
N GLY A 244 -20.55 1.76 -8.72
CA GLY A 244 -19.14 1.58 -8.47
C GLY A 244 -18.27 1.48 -9.72
N ASP A 245 -18.85 1.74 -10.88
CA ASP A 245 -18.11 1.88 -12.14
C ASP A 245 -17.62 3.32 -12.32
N TYR A 246 -16.65 3.50 -13.19
CA TYR A 246 -16.15 4.83 -13.52
C TYR A 246 -16.91 5.43 -14.70
N GLU A 247 -17.40 6.66 -14.53
CA GLU A 247 -18.08 7.43 -15.55
C GLU A 247 -17.19 8.60 -15.97
N ILE A 248 -17.10 8.82 -17.27
CA ILE A 248 -16.38 9.93 -17.88
C ILE A 248 -17.40 10.97 -18.36
N ARG A 249 -17.08 12.24 -18.13
CA ARG A 249 -17.81 13.38 -18.69
C ARG A 249 -16.84 14.30 -19.41
N PHE A 250 -17.22 14.69 -20.58
CA PHE A 250 -16.47 15.65 -21.39
C PHE A 250 -16.89 17.08 -21.09
N GLY A 251 -16.21 18.05 -21.70
CA GLY A 251 -16.64 19.45 -21.69
C GLY A 251 -17.99 19.65 -22.34
N ASP A 252 -18.58 20.79 -22.10
CA ASP A 252 -19.92 21.18 -22.58
C ASP A 252 -19.90 22.26 -23.69
N GLY A 253 -18.71 22.62 -24.19
CA GLY A 253 -18.50 23.70 -25.16
C GLY A 253 -18.35 25.08 -24.54
N SER A 254 -18.55 25.20 -23.19
CA SER A 254 -18.24 26.42 -22.44
C SER A 254 -16.98 26.20 -21.59
N TYR A 255 -16.86 25.01 -21.01
CA TYR A 255 -15.74 24.58 -20.23
C TYR A 255 -15.19 23.25 -20.80
N GLY A 256 -14.23 23.40 -21.73
CA GLY A 256 -13.74 22.32 -22.54
C GLY A 256 -14.67 21.94 -23.70
N ARG A 257 -14.10 21.30 -24.70
CA ARG A 257 -14.80 20.90 -25.92
C ARG A 257 -15.86 19.82 -25.63
N ALA A 258 -17.06 20.00 -26.14
CA ALA A 258 -18.04 18.92 -26.23
C ALA A 258 -17.68 18.00 -27.42
N PRO A 259 -17.72 16.66 -27.26
CA PRO A 259 -17.52 15.74 -28.38
C PRO A 259 -18.57 15.95 -29.49
N ASP A 260 -18.14 15.82 -30.75
CA ASP A 260 -19.00 15.99 -31.90
C ASP A 260 -19.87 14.74 -32.18
N ASN A 261 -20.96 14.93 -32.92
CA ASN A 261 -21.78 13.81 -33.36
C ASN A 261 -20.96 12.83 -34.22
N SER A 262 -21.09 11.54 -33.96
CA SER A 262 -20.35 10.46 -34.63
C SER A 262 -18.85 10.43 -34.38
N GLU A 263 -18.34 11.25 -33.46
CA GLU A 263 -16.96 11.11 -32.96
C GLU A 263 -16.80 9.76 -32.26
N VAL A 264 -15.70 9.06 -32.55
CA VAL A 264 -15.40 7.77 -31.90
C VAL A 264 -14.44 7.99 -30.76
N ILE A 265 -14.96 7.90 -29.53
CA ILE A 265 -14.16 7.94 -28.31
C ILE A 265 -13.61 6.55 -28.00
N THR A 266 -12.32 6.47 -27.84
CA THR A 266 -11.61 5.23 -27.47
C THR A 266 -11.05 5.37 -26.07
N PHE A 267 -11.42 4.43 -25.21
CA PHE A 267 -10.92 4.28 -23.85
C PHE A 267 -9.96 3.10 -23.82
N GLU A 268 -8.72 3.36 -23.45
CA GLU A 268 -7.68 2.33 -23.24
C GLU A 268 -7.28 2.32 -21.78
N TYR A 269 -7.34 1.18 -21.14
CA TYR A 269 -7.03 1.03 -19.71
C TYR A 269 -6.58 -0.39 -19.37
N LEU A 270 -5.97 -0.54 -18.22
CA LEU A 270 -5.57 -1.82 -17.65
C LEU A 270 -6.63 -2.29 -16.64
N THR A 271 -7.03 -3.57 -16.74
CA THR A 271 -7.79 -4.26 -15.70
C THR A 271 -6.83 -5.09 -14.87
N THR A 272 -6.91 -4.98 -13.55
CA THR A 272 -5.93 -5.55 -12.63
C THR A 272 -6.56 -6.36 -11.50
N GLY A 273 -5.82 -7.34 -10.98
CA GLY A 273 -6.15 -8.07 -9.75
C GLY A 273 -5.83 -7.32 -8.46
N GLY A 274 -5.29 -6.09 -8.55
CA GLY A 274 -4.88 -5.31 -7.37
C GLY A 274 -3.67 -5.92 -6.66
N GLU A 275 -3.77 -6.09 -5.35
CA GLU A 275 -2.66 -6.57 -4.51
C GLU A 275 -2.27 -8.04 -4.71
N LEU A 276 -3.12 -8.84 -5.34
CA LEU A 276 -2.96 -10.31 -5.43
C LEU A 276 -1.68 -10.74 -6.17
N ALA A 277 -1.13 -9.91 -7.03
CA ALA A 277 0.09 -10.19 -7.79
C ALA A 277 1.36 -9.58 -7.17
N ASN A 278 1.24 -8.92 -6.03
CA ASN A 278 2.41 -8.43 -5.29
C ASN A 278 3.30 -9.60 -4.88
N GLY A 279 4.63 -9.39 -4.94
CA GLY A 279 5.61 -10.42 -4.61
C GLY A 279 6.08 -11.28 -5.78
N ALA A 280 5.52 -11.14 -7.00
CA ALA A 280 6.01 -11.80 -8.21
C ALA A 280 7.49 -11.43 -8.47
N ASN A 281 8.32 -12.41 -8.76
CA ASN A 281 9.76 -12.21 -8.94
C ASN A 281 10.40 -13.02 -10.07
N THR A 282 9.63 -13.88 -10.74
CA THR A 282 10.10 -14.68 -11.88
C THR A 282 9.09 -14.56 -13.02
N PHE A 283 9.58 -14.27 -14.23
CA PHE A 283 8.73 -14.02 -15.37
C PHE A 283 9.19 -14.82 -16.58
N THR A 284 8.22 -15.30 -17.34
CA THR A 284 8.43 -15.96 -18.61
C THR A 284 7.69 -15.15 -19.69
N ALA A 285 8.41 -14.72 -20.71
CA ALA A 285 7.79 -14.03 -21.83
C ALA A 285 6.97 -14.99 -22.70
N ALA A 286 5.96 -14.46 -23.40
CA ALA A 286 5.26 -15.22 -24.43
C ALA A 286 6.24 -15.61 -25.57
N SER A 287 5.96 -16.73 -26.22
CA SER A 287 6.79 -17.24 -27.32
C SER A 287 6.89 -16.30 -28.54
N ASN A 288 5.92 -15.42 -28.68
CA ASN A 288 5.87 -14.40 -29.74
C ASN A 288 5.93 -13.02 -29.07
N ILE A 289 6.86 -12.19 -29.49
CA ILE A 289 6.95 -10.80 -29.07
C ILE A 289 6.59 -9.87 -30.22
N LEU A 290 5.93 -8.76 -29.88
CA LEU A 290 5.66 -7.69 -30.83
C LEU A 290 6.78 -6.66 -30.75
N ALA A 291 7.58 -6.53 -31.82
CA ALA A 291 8.65 -5.56 -31.87
C ALA A 291 8.71 -4.86 -33.25
N SER A 292 8.92 -3.54 -33.22
CA SER A 292 8.96 -2.66 -34.41
C SER A 292 7.77 -2.89 -35.37
N GLY A 293 6.57 -3.13 -34.80
CA GLY A 293 5.34 -3.37 -35.56
C GLY A 293 5.18 -4.80 -36.12
N ASN A 294 6.15 -5.69 -35.91
CA ASN A 294 6.14 -7.06 -36.41
C ASN A 294 6.04 -8.08 -35.26
N ILE A 295 5.38 -9.20 -35.51
CA ILE A 295 5.39 -10.34 -34.61
C ILE A 295 6.65 -11.14 -34.86
N ILE A 296 7.53 -11.23 -33.85
CA ILE A 296 8.75 -12.02 -33.90
C ILE A 296 8.49 -13.36 -33.24
N SER A 297 8.40 -14.38 -34.07
CA SER A 297 8.28 -15.77 -33.60
C SER A 297 9.68 -16.32 -33.29
N ASN A 298 9.77 -17.23 -32.31
CA ASN A 298 11.02 -17.88 -31.90
C ASN A 298 12.08 -16.94 -31.30
N ALA A 299 11.68 -15.76 -30.80
CA ALA A 299 12.55 -14.96 -29.97
C ALA A 299 12.73 -15.64 -28.61
N VAL A 300 13.96 -15.72 -28.12
CA VAL A 300 14.23 -16.12 -26.74
C VAL A 300 14.33 -14.85 -25.90
N VAL A 301 13.44 -14.71 -24.94
CA VAL A 301 13.42 -13.54 -24.06
C VAL A 301 13.83 -13.96 -22.65
N THR A 302 14.91 -13.39 -22.18
CA THR A 302 15.36 -13.53 -20.80
C THR A 302 14.93 -12.30 -20.01
N VAL A 303 14.27 -12.54 -18.88
CA VAL A 303 13.80 -11.49 -17.97
C VAL A 303 14.60 -11.59 -16.68
N VAL A 304 15.30 -10.52 -16.34
CA VAL A 304 16.04 -10.42 -15.08
C VAL A 304 15.34 -9.39 -14.19
N THR A 305 15.01 -9.79 -12.98
CA THR A 305 14.31 -8.95 -12.00
C THR A 305 15.29 -8.47 -10.94
N SER A 306 15.23 -7.19 -10.58
CA SER A 306 16.01 -6.61 -9.48
C SER A 306 15.30 -6.68 -8.10
N GLY A 307 14.04 -7.15 -8.08
CA GLY A 307 13.22 -7.18 -6.87
C GLY A 307 11.96 -8.01 -7.04
N ARG A 308 10.95 -7.68 -6.27
CA ARG A 308 9.61 -8.27 -6.34
C ARG A 308 8.60 -7.25 -6.84
N ALA A 309 7.59 -7.69 -7.56
CA ALA A 309 6.49 -6.85 -7.97
C ALA A 309 5.76 -6.25 -6.76
N SER A 310 5.40 -4.98 -6.85
CA SER A 310 4.79 -4.22 -5.76
C SER A 310 3.86 -3.13 -6.30
N GLY A 311 3.21 -2.38 -5.41
CA GLY A 311 2.34 -1.26 -5.76
C GLY A 311 0.93 -1.66 -6.18
N GLY A 312 0.64 -2.96 -6.29
CA GLY A 312 -0.73 -3.45 -6.46
C GLY A 312 -1.55 -3.19 -5.22
N ALA A 313 -2.71 -2.58 -5.38
CA ALA A 313 -3.63 -2.27 -4.29
C ALA A 313 -5.08 -2.43 -4.73
N ASP A 314 -5.92 -2.78 -3.78
CA ASP A 314 -7.36 -2.79 -3.99
C ASP A 314 -7.93 -1.37 -3.97
N ARG A 315 -9.18 -1.27 -4.37
CA ARG A 315 -9.96 -0.04 -4.41
C ARG A 315 -10.03 0.60 -3.02
N GLU A 316 -9.94 1.92 -2.97
CA GLU A 316 -9.96 2.68 -1.74
C GLU A 316 -11.17 2.36 -0.85
N THR A 317 -10.92 2.12 0.44
CA THR A 317 -11.95 1.80 1.43
C THR A 317 -12.77 3.02 1.83
N ASN A 318 -13.99 2.79 2.34
CA ASN A 318 -14.86 3.88 2.82
C ASN A 318 -14.21 4.70 3.93
N SER A 319 -13.43 4.06 4.81
CA SER A 319 -12.71 4.76 5.89
C SER A 319 -11.60 5.67 5.35
N SER A 320 -10.89 5.20 4.33
CA SER A 320 -9.86 5.98 3.65
C SER A 320 -10.47 7.22 2.96
N ILE A 321 -11.57 7.05 2.22
CA ILE A 321 -12.26 8.16 1.54
C ILE A 321 -12.69 9.23 2.55
N ARG A 322 -13.26 8.83 3.72
CA ARG A 322 -13.67 9.80 4.77
C ARG A 322 -12.50 10.63 5.28
N ASN A 323 -11.32 10.04 5.37
CA ASN A 323 -10.13 10.72 5.86
C ASN A 323 -9.46 11.56 4.76
N ASN A 324 -9.32 11.00 3.56
CA ASN A 324 -8.54 11.63 2.49
C ASN A 324 -9.29 12.75 1.76
N ALA A 325 -10.62 12.66 1.59
CA ALA A 325 -11.37 13.69 0.87
C ALA A 325 -11.30 15.09 1.52
N PRO A 326 -11.47 15.24 2.86
CA PRO A 326 -11.26 16.52 3.52
C PRO A 326 -9.82 17.02 3.48
N LEU A 327 -8.83 16.11 3.57
CA LEU A 327 -7.41 16.46 3.49
C LEU A 327 -7.08 16.98 2.09
N SER A 328 -7.53 16.29 1.05
CA SER A 328 -7.37 16.74 -0.34
C SER A 328 -7.96 18.13 -0.60
N PHE A 329 -9.15 18.37 -0.08
CA PHE A 329 -9.80 19.68 -0.19
C PHE A 329 -9.01 20.80 0.52
N LYS A 330 -8.44 20.51 1.69
CA LYS A 330 -7.62 21.49 2.44
C LYS A 330 -6.37 21.91 1.69
N THR A 331 -5.71 21.01 0.96
CA THR A 331 -4.47 21.30 0.24
C THR A 331 -4.66 22.29 -0.91
N GLN A 332 -5.87 22.38 -1.48
CA GLN A 332 -6.15 23.15 -2.69
C GLN A 332 -5.07 22.98 -3.78
N ASP A 333 -4.55 21.75 -3.90
CA ASP A 333 -3.50 21.36 -4.85
C ASP A 333 -2.17 22.12 -4.67
N ARG A 334 -1.87 22.56 -3.43
CA ARG A 334 -0.63 23.25 -3.05
C ARG A 334 -0.02 22.59 -1.81
N ALA A 335 1.30 22.44 -1.80
CA ALA A 335 2.05 21.94 -0.66
C ALA A 335 2.63 23.10 0.13
N VAL A 336 2.06 23.42 1.29
CA VAL A 336 2.47 24.52 2.18
C VAL A 336 2.97 23.98 3.51
N ILE A 337 2.22 23.09 4.14
CA ILE A 337 2.57 22.42 5.40
C ILE A 337 2.91 20.96 5.16
N ALA A 338 3.57 20.31 6.12
CA ALA A 338 3.99 18.91 5.99
C ALA A 338 2.84 17.97 5.59
N ASP A 339 1.65 18.13 6.18
CA ASP A 339 0.47 17.32 5.88
C ASP A 339 0.01 17.44 4.43
N ASP A 340 0.17 18.62 3.80
CA ASP A 340 -0.21 18.83 2.41
C ASP A 340 0.64 17.98 1.47
N TYR A 341 1.96 17.89 1.71
CA TYR A 341 2.86 17.06 0.90
C TYR A 341 2.44 15.60 0.94
N GLY A 342 2.13 15.09 2.14
CA GLY A 342 1.65 13.71 2.33
C GLY A 342 0.33 13.46 1.59
N ALA A 343 -0.64 14.35 1.77
CA ALA A 343 -1.96 14.24 1.14
C ALA A 343 -1.88 14.29 -0.40
N LEU A 344 -1.08 15.20 -0.96
CA LEU A 344 -0.90 15.32 -2.41
C LEU A 344 -0.26 14.07 -3.01
N VAL A 345 0.77 13.50 -2.35
CA VAL A 345 1.42 12.28 -2.81
C VAL A 345 0.46 11.09 -2.74
N GLN A 346 -0.21 10.90 -1.61
CA GLN A 346 -1.18 9.82 -1.46
C GLN A 346 -2.34 9.93 -2.46
N ASN A 347 -2.81 11.13 -2.76
CA ASN A 347 -3.92 11.34 -3.69
C ASN A 347 -3.54 11.13 -5.15
N ASN A 348 -2.28 11.42 -5.52
CA ASN A 348 -1.85 11.33 -6.92
C ASN A 348 -1.28 9.96 -7.30
N PHE A 349 -0.66 9.25 -6.35
CA PHE A 349 -0.02 7.95 -6.58
C PHE A 349 -0.82 6.84 -5.91
N THR A 350 -1.46 5.98 -6.71
CA THR A 350 -2.32 4.90 -6.22
C THR A 350 -1.55 3.76 -5.56
N ASN A 351 -0.29 3.59 -5.94
CA ASN A 351 0.61 2.56 -5.41
C ASN A 351 1.21 2.90 -4.03
N ILE A 352 0.90 4.08 -3.46
CA ILE A 352 1.43 4.49 -2.16
C ILE A 352 0.44 4.15 -1.05
N GLU A 353 0.91 3.39 -0.06
CA GLU A 353 0.15 2.96 1.10
C GLU A 353 0.13 4.05 2.19
N THR A 354 1.30 4.57 2.55
CA THR A 354 1.41 5.56 3.63
C THR A 354 2.61 6.48 3.42
N THR A 355 2.51 7.70 3.96
CA THR A 355 3.56 8.71 3.92
C THR A 355 3.79 9.30 5.30
N ALA A 356 5.03 9.66 5.61
CA ALA A 356 5.39 10.51 6.73
C ALA A 356 6.16 11.72 6.21
N VAL A 357 5.80 12.90 6.68
CA VAL A 357 6.41 14.15 6.23
C VAL A 357 6.76 15.00 7.45
N TRP A 358 7.96 15.60 7.43
CA TRP A 358 8.41 16.49 8.51
C TRP A 358 9.34 17.59 7.96
N GLY A 359 9.43 18.70 8.70
CA GLY A 359 10.33 19.79 8.37
C GLY A 359 11.79 19.42 8.58
N GLY A 360 12.69 20.03 7.82
CA GLY A 360 14.13 19.80 7.99
C GLY A 360 14.67 20.34 9.31
N GLU A 361 13.98 21.27 9.96
CA GLU A 361 14.27 21.75 11.31
C GLU A 361 14.19 20.67 12.39
N ASP A 362 13.39 19.63 12.17
CA ASP A 362 13.25 18.50 13.09
C ASP A 362 14.37 17.46 12.97
N ASN A 363 15.28 17.61 12.01
CA ASN A 363 16.43 16.71 11.89
C ASN A 363 17.55 17.08 12.88
N ASP A 364 18.39 16.12 13.17
CA ASP A 364 19.63 16.32 13.93
C ASP A 364 20.84 15.92 13.05
N PRO A 365 21.68 16.88 12.61
CA PRO A 365 21.54 18.35 12.75
C PRO A 365 20.39 18.91 11.86
N PRO A 366 19.79 20.06 12.24
CA PRO A 366 18.71 20.70 11.47
C PRO A 366 19.11 21.05 10.04
N LYS A 367 18.19 20.82 9.08
CA LYS A 367 18.37 21.11 7.64
C LYS A 367 17.27 22.04 7.14
N TYR A 368 17.45 23.34 7.35
CA TYR A 368 16.48 24.36 6.98
C TYR A 368 16.24 24.45 5.46
N GLY A 369 15.03 24.84 5.08
CA GLY A 369 14.63 24.96 3.65
C GLY A 369 14.40 23.62 2.94
N GLN A 370 14.31 22.55 3.70
CA GLN A 370 14.00 21.21 3.20
C GLN A 370 12.78 20.62 3.92
N VAL A 371 12.01 19.84 3.18
CA VAL A 371 10.95 18.98 3.74
C VAL A 371 11.31 17.54 3.43
N PHE A 372 11.38 16.72 4.46
CA PHE A 372 11.68 15.30 4.35
C PHE A 372 10.40 14.50 4.25
N MET A 373 10.43 13.50 3.41
CA MET A 373 9.27 12.62 3.16
C MET A 373 9.73 11.18 3.07
N ALA A 374 9.19 10.33 3.95
CA ALA A 374 9.30 8.89 3.84
C ALA A 374 8.01 8.34 3.23
N VAL A 375 8.14 7.47 2.24
CA VAL A 375 7.01 6.94 1.47
C VAL A 375 7.12 5.42 1.41
N LYS A 376 6.05 4.73 1.81
CA LYS A 376 5.92 3.28 1.71
C LYS A 376 4.91 2.91 0.63
N PRO A 377 5.31 2.12 -0.38
CA PRO A 377 4.38 1.57 -1.37
C PRO A 377 3.66 0.33 -0.84
N TYR A 378 2.57 -0.06 -1.48
CA TYR A 378 1.95 -1.35 -1.26
C TYR A 378 2.86 -2.48 -1.71
N GLY A 379 2.95 -3.55 -0.91
CA GLY A 379 3.65 -4.79 -1.29
C GLY A 379 5.18 -4.71 -1.32
N SER A 380 5.79 -3.56 -1.02
CA SER A 380 7.24 -3.39 -0.92
C SER A 380 7.64 -2.52 0.26
N ASP A 381 8.88 -2.68 0.70
CA ASP A 381 9.45 -1.88 1.79
C ASP A 381 9.89 -0.47 1.32
N PHE A 382 10.26 -0.32 0.06
CA PHE A 382 10.83 0.91 -0.48
C PHE A 382 10.30 1.20 -1.88
N LEU A 383 10.26 2.50 -2.24
CA LEU A 383 10.06 2.92 -3.61
C LEU A 383 11.33 2.64 -4.45
N THR A 384 11.13 2.29 -5.71
CA THR A 384 12.20 2.27 -6.71
C THR A 384 12.71 3.69 -6.99
N ASP A 385 13.91 3.83 -7.56
CA ASP A 385 14.46 5.15 -7.86
C ASP A 385 13.66 5.88 -8.92
N THR A 386 13.04 5.17 -9.85
CA THR A 386 12.11 5.72 -10.85
C THR A 386 10.87 6.29 -10.19
N GLU A 387 10.24 5.57 -9.25
CA GLU A 387 9.09 6.05 -8.50
C GLU A 387 9.44 7.25 -7.61
N LYS A 388 10.59 7.23 -6.93
CA LYS A 388 11.08 8.38 -6.15
C LYS A 388 11.25 9.62 -7.03
N SER A 389 11.76 9.44 -8.23
CA SER A 389 11.93 10.52 -9.20
C SER A 389 10.58 11.08 -9.65
N ALA A 390 9.59 10.21 -9.91
CA ALA A 390 8.24 10.60 -10.29
C ALA A 390 7.53 11.38 -9.16
N VAL A 391 7.60 10.89 -7.91
CA VAL A 391 7.04 11.57 -6.74
C VAL A 391 7.72 12.93 -6.53
N THR A 392 9.05 12.99 -6.64
CA THR A 392 9.80 14.24 -6.49
C THR A 392 9.43 15.26 -7.58
N ALA A 393 9.31 14.83 -8.83
CA ALA A 393 8.92 15.68 -9.95
C ALA A 393 7.52 16.25 -9.75
N TYR A 394 6.57 15.41 -9.34
CA TYR A 394 5.21 15.83 -9.05
C TYR A 394 5.14 16.88 -7.94
N ILE A 395 5.77 16.62 -6.79
CA ILE A 395 5.76 17.54 -5.65
C ILE A 395 6.41 18.88 -6.00
N LYS A 396 7.47 18.89 -6.82
CA LYS A 396 8.08 20.15 -7.29
C LYS A 396 7.11 21.05 -8.05
N THR A 397 6.08 20.50 -8.67
CA THR A 397 5.03 21.31 -9.35
C THR A 397 4.01 21.92 -8.38
N LYS A 398 3.94 21.41 -7.13
CA LYS A 398 2.93 21.79 -6.13
C LYS A 398 3.50 22.60 -4.96
N MET A 399 4.81 22.57 -4.77
CA MET A 399 5.46 23.28 -3.65
C MET A 399 5.38 24.79 -3.82
N VAL A 400 5.33 25.49 -2.68
CA VAL A 400 5.34 26.95 -2.61
C VAL A 400 6.71 27.44 -2.15
N GLY A 401 7.27 28.39 -2.85
CA GLY A 401 8.57 28.98 -2.50
C GLY A 401 9.77 28.11 -2.86
N SER A 402 10.88 28.27 -2.12
CA SER A 402 12.16 27.60 -2.37
C SER A 402 12.40 26.37 -1.49
N ILE A 403 11.36 25.77 -0.92
CA ILE A 403 11.46 24.57 -0.09
C ILE A 403 11.80 23.36 -0.97
N ARG A 404 12.81 22.58 -0.58
CA ARG A 404 13.25 21.40 -1.35
C ARG A 404 12.70 20.12 -0.74
N PRO A 405 11.89 19.32 -1.47
CA PRO A 405 11.47 18.01 -1.01
C PRO A 405 12.65 17.02 -1.10
N VAL A 406 12.84 16.25 -0.04
CA VAL A 406 13.84 15.17 0.05
C VAL A 406 13.11 13.89 0.40
N LEU A 407 13.12 12.91 -0.52
CA LEU A 407 12.57 11.59 -0.25
C LEU A 407 13.62 10.74 0.48
N THR A 408 13.18 10.09 1.56
CA THR A 408 13.95 9.14 2.34
C THR A 408 13.26 7.78 2.33
N ASN A 409 14.04 6.72 2.55
CA ASN A 409 13.45 5.40 2.72
C ASN A 409 12.84 5.26 4.12
N PRO A 410 11.70 4.56 4.26
CA PRO A 410 11.20 4.14 5.55
C PRO A 410 12.24 3.34 6.34
N GLN A 411 12.25 3.48 7.63
CA GLN A 411 13.04 2.67 8.54
C GLN A 411 12.12 1.69 9.28
N TYR A 412 12.59 0.46 9.51
CA TYR A 412 11.77 -0.57 10.11
C TYR A 412 12.26 -0.95 11.51
N ILE A 413 11.32 -1.10 12.44
CA ILE A 413 11.50 -1.78 13.72
C ILE A 413 10.77 -3.11 13.62
N ASN A 414 11.50 -4.21 13.49
CA ASN A 414 10.88 -5.53 13.46
C ASN A 414 10.66 -5.98 14.90
N ILE A 415 9.42 -6.30 15.25
CA ILE A 415 9.07 -6.94 16.51
C ILE A 415 9.28 -8.45 16.34
N VAL A 416 9.94 -9.05 17.31
CA VAL A 416 10.20 -10.49 17.40
C VAL A 416 9.42 -11.01 18.62
N PRO A 417 8.17 -11.45 18.44
CA PRO A 417 7.36 -11.98 19.53
C PRO A 417 7.74 -13.44 19.82
N ILE A 418 7.85 -13.75 21.09
CA ILE A 418 7.91 -15.12 21.61
C ILE A 418 6.60 -15.34 22.34
N VAL A 419 5.75 -16.19 21.78
CA VAL A 419 4.37 -16.39 22.20
C VAL A 419 4.22 -17.79 22.78
N ASP A 420 3.83 -17.89 24.03
CA ASP A 420 3.52 -19.13 24.72
C ASP A 420 2.01 -19.19 24.94
N VAL A 421 1.35 -20.21 24.38
CA VAL A 421 -0.09 -20.43 24.48
C VAL A 421 -0.36 -21.75 25.20
N THR A 422 -1.13 -21.71 26.27
CA THR A 422 -1.61 -22.91 26.95
C THR A 422 -3.10 -23.11 26.66
N PHE A 423 -3.47 -24.29 26.19
CA PHE A 423 -4.85 -24.62 25.85
C PHE A 423 -5.30 -25.97 26.43
N ASP A 424 -6.60 -26.16 26.56
CA ASP A 424 -7.23 -27.41 27.02
C ASP A 424 -7.73 -28.20 25.81
N SER A 425 -6.99 -29.25 25.45
CA SER A 425 -7.31 -30.13 24.31
C SER A 425 -8.66 -30.85 24.43
N LYS A 426 -9.31 -30.84 25.60
CA LYS A 426 -10.64 -31.42 25.81
C LYS A 426 -11.78 -30.47 25.43
N LYS A 427 -11.50 -29.19 25.25
CA LYS A 427 -12.51 -28.16 24.95
C LYS A 427 -12.52 -27.75 23.48
N THR A 428 -11.66 -28.29 22.67
CA THR A 428 -11.57 -27.95 21.25
C THR A 428 -11.46 -29.22 20.40
N THR A 429 -11.84 -29.12 19.14
CA THR A 429 -11.60 -30.14 18.10
C THR A 429 -10.35 -29.84 17.27
N LEU A 430 -9.71 -28.69 17.50
CA LEU A 430 -8.49 -28.30 16.82
C LEU A 430 -7.28 -29.09 17.35
N THR A 431 -6.39 -29.44 16.45
CA THR A 431 -5.09 -29.98 16.84
C THR A 431 -4.14 -28.84 17.28
N SER A 432 -3.06 -29.16 18.01
CA SER A 432 -2.03 -28.16 18.34
C SER A 432 -1.45 -27.48 17.10
N SER A 433 -1.34 -28.20 15.97
CA SER A 433 -0.89 -27.62 14.70
C SER A 433 -1.89 -26.63 14.11
N ASP A 434 -3.19 -26.99 14.12
CA ASP A 434 -4.24 -26.10 13.60
C ASP A 434 -4.34 -24.81 14.43
N LEU A 435 -4.23 -24.94 15.75
CA LEU A 435 -4.23 -23.79 16.67
C LEU A 435 -2.99 -22.90 16.42
N LYS A 436 -1.83 -23.51 16.18
CA LYS A 436 -0.60 -22.79 15.85
C LYS A 436 -0.74 -21.96 14.58
N ASP A 437 -1.28 -22.54 13.51
CA ASP A 437 -1.49 -21.86 12.24
C ASP A 437 -2.53 -20.72 12.37
N LEU A 438 -3.56 -20.92 13.20
CA LEU A 438 -4.57 -19.91 13.47
C LEU A 438 -3.99 -18.72 14.24
N VAL A 439 -3.20 -18.97 15.30
CA VAL A 439 -2.50 -17.94 16.07
C VAL A 439 -1.51 -17.17 15.18
N LEU A 440 -0.73 -17.88 14.37
CA LEU A 440 0.22 -17.26 13.42
C LEU A 440 -0.49 -16.33 12.45
N THR A 441 -1.59 -16.80 11.83
CA THR A 441 -2.41 -16.01 10.91
C THR A 441 -2.98 -14.77 11.58
N THR A 442 -3.40 -14.87 12.84
CA THR A 442 -3.94 -13.75 13.61
C THR A 442 -2.88 -12.69 13.89
N ILE A 443 -1.69 -13.09 14.32
CA ILE A 443 -0.56 -12.16 14.55
C ILE A 443 -0.17 -11.45 13.25
N MET A 444 -0.12 -12.18 12.13
CA MET A 444 0.21 -11.61 10.82
C MET A 444 -0.88 -10.65 10.32
N SER A 445 -2.16 -10.99 10.54
CA SER A 445 -3.30 -10.10 10.23
C SER A 445 -3.25 -8.83 11.08
N TYR A 446 -2.92 -8.93 12.37
CA TYR A 446 -2.73 -7.76 13.22
C TYR A 446 -1.58 -6.87 12.71
N SER A 447 -0.44 -7.48 12.33
CA SER A 447 0.69 -6.75 11.75
C SER A 447 0.31 -5.99 10.48
N THR A 448 -0.45 -6.61 9.59
CA THR A 448 -0.84 -6.00 8.31
C THR A 448 -1.88 -4.90 8.49
N ASN A 449 -2.87 -5.09 9.35
CA ASN A 449 -4.00 -4.17 9.49
C ASN A 449 -3.68 -2.97 10.40
N ASN A 450 -2.96 -3.18 11.50
CA ASN A 450 -2.74 -2.18 12.54
C ASN A 450 -1.34 -1.58 12.55
N LEU A 451 -0.33 -2.34 12.09
CA LEU A 451 1.05 -1.90 11.98
C LEU A 451 1.36 -1.55 10.52
N GLN A 452 2.61 -1.59 10.12
CA GLN A 452 3.11 -1.34 8.77
C GLN A 452 2.76 0.04 8.19
N LYS A 453 2.39 0.99 9.04
CA LYS A 453 2.14 2.40 8.71
C LYS A 453 3.01 3.28 9.60
N PHE A 454 3.22 4.52 9.17
CA PHE A 454 3.93 5.49 10.01
C PHE A 454 3.07 5.91 11.22
N ASN A 455 3.74 6.28 12.31
CA ASN A 455 3.13 6.76 13.54
C ASN A 455 2.12 5.75 14.15
N THR A 456 2.46 4.47 14.12
CA THR A 456 1.67 3.40 14.74
C THR A 456 2.29 2.95 16.06
N VAL A 457 1.45 2.35 16.90
CA VAL A 457 1.87 1.75 18.16
C VAL A 457 1.45 0.28 18.16
N TYR A 458 2.38 -0.59 18.50
CA TYR A 458 2.09 -1.97 18.83
C TYR A 458 1.63 -2.04 20.29
N TYR A 459 0.45 -2.57 20.54
CA TYR A 459 -0.07 -2.83 21.86
C TYR A 459 -0.11 -4.33 22.14
N ASN A 460 0.68 -4.78 23.11
CA ASN A 460 0.76 -6.19 23.47
C ASN A 460 -0.60 -6.77 23.92
N SER A 461 -1.36 -5.98 24.65
CA SER A 461 -2.71 -6.36 25.11
C SER A 461 -3.68 -6.66 23.95
N GLN A 462 -3.64 -5.88 22.87
CA GLN A 462 -4.51 -6.10 21.71
C GLN A 462 -4.20 -7.41 20.98
N VAL A 463 -2.93 -7.80 20.92
CA VAL A 463 -2.52 -9.09 20.33
C VAL A 463 -2.97 -10.25 21.22
N ILE A 464 -2.81 -10.12 22.54
CA ILE A 464 -3.28 -11.10 23.51
C ILE A 464 -4.79 -11.28 23.39
N ASP A 465 -5.57 -10.19 23.36
CA ASP A 465 -7.02 -10.22 23.21
C ASP A 465 -7.42 -10.90 21.89
N ALA A 466 -6.78 -10.53 20.78
CA ALA A 466 -7.05 -11.13 19.47
C ALA A 466 -6.76 -12.65 19.43
N ILE A 467 -5.72 -13.12 20.13
CA ILE A 467 -5.43 -14.55 20.24
C ILE A 467 -6.42 -15.23 21.17
N ASN A 468 -6.80 -14.61 22.27
CA ASN A 468 -7.73 -15.18 23.26
C ASN A 468 -9.14 -15.39 22.66
N ASP A 469 -9.54 -14.55 21.74
CA ASP A 469 -10.84 -14.63 21.05
C ASP A 469 -10.92 -15.73 19.98
N LEU A 470 -9.80 -16.44 19.66
CA LEU A 470 -9.77 -17.45 18.62
C LEU A 470 -10.51 -18.74 19.00
N ASP A 471 -10.32 -19.21 20.22
CA ASP A 471 -10.91 -20.48 20.67
C ASP A 471 -11.09 -20.50 22.21
N ASN A 472 -12.24 -20.99 22.66
CA ASN A 472 -12.57 -21.08 24.09
C ASN A 472 -11.71 -22.08 24.88
N SER A 473 -10.87 -22.86 24.20
CA SER A 473 -9.92 -23.79 24.84
C SER A 473 -8.66 -23.10 25.35
N ILE A 474 -8.36 -21.89 24.90
CA ILE A 474 -7.18 -21.13 25.30
C ILE A 474 -7.35 -20.71 26.77
N GLN A 475 -6.35 -21.03 27.58
CA GLN A 475 -6.37 -20.81 29.04
C GLN A 475 -5.42 -19.69 29.48
N SER A 476 -4.27 -19.58 28.80
CA SER A 476 -3.25 -18.60 29.14
C SER A 476 -2.41 -18.24 27.92
N ILE A 477 -2.06 -16.96 27.81
CA ILE A 477 -1.19 -16.43 26.76
C ILE A 477 -0.11 -15.59 27.45
N SER A 478 1.14 -15.82 27.09
CA SER A 478 2.28 -14.99 27.46
C SER A 478 3.05 -14.59 26.23
N ILE A 479 3.32 -13.29 26.08
CA ILE A 479 4.08 -12.76 24.95
C ILE A 479 5.26 -11.97 25.51
N SER A 480 6.47 -12.40 25.18
CA SER A 480 7.69 -11.63 25.41
C SER A 480 8.22 -11.08 24.09
N LEU A 481 8.73 -9.86 24.12
CA LEU A 481 9.07 -9.11 22.93
C LEU A 481 10.55 -8.79 22.82
N LYS A 482 11.07 -8.83 21.60
CA LYS A 482 12.33 -8.18 21.24
C LYS A 482 12.10 -7.25 20.06
N MET A 483 12.90 -6.19 19.97
CA MET A 483 12.96 -5.32 18.79
C MET A 483 14.21 -5.68 18.00
N ARG A 484 14.10 -5.80 16.69
CA ARG A 484 15.19 -6.18 15.78
C ARG A 484 15.46 -5.11 14.74
N LYS A 485 16.73 -4.80 14.53
CA LYS A 485 17.25 -4.07 13.36
C LYS A 485 18.09 -5.01 12.51
N GLU A 486 18.01 -4.83 11.21
CA GLU A 486 18.74 -5.61 10.21
C GLU A 486 19.50 -4.68 9.29
N PHE A 487 20.76 -4.97 9.03
CA PHE A 487 21.57 -4.20 8.09
C PHE A 487 22.72 -5.05 7.52
N ILE A 488 23.31 -4.58 6.43
CA ILE A 488 24.49 -5.20 5.81
C ILE A 488 25.69 -4.37 6.20
N PRO A 489 26.59 -4.89 7.05
CA PRO A 489 27.83 -4.19 7.38
C PRO A 489 28.85 -4.28 6.24
N THR A 490 29.76 -3.33 6.19
CA THR A 490 30.92 -3.37 5.29
C THR A 490 31.87 -4.49 5.73
N ILE A 491 32.12 -5.43 4.84
CA ILE A 491 33.02 -6.56 5.12
C ILE A 491 34.47 -6.13 4.92
N GLY A 492 35.33 -6.45 5.89
CA GLY A 492 36.78 -6.18 5.86
C GLY A 492 37.17 -4.71 5.97
N GLY A 493 36.23 -3.81 6.17
CA GLY A 493 36.47 -2.38 6.37
C GLY A 493 35.80 -1.85 7.63
N ALA A 494 36.51 -1.05 8.42
CA ALA A 494 35.94 -0.42 9.62
C ALA A 494 34.89 0.62 9.25
N ALA A 495 33.69 0.46 9.79
CA ALA A 495 32.59 1.41 9.62
C ALA A 495 31.80 1.57 10.91
N SER A 496 31.16 2.73 11.09
CA SER A 496 30.30 2.98 12.25
C SER A 496 28.84 2.98 11.83
N TYR A 497 27.97 2.42 12.69
CA TYR A 497 26.54 2.25 12.42
C TYR A 497 25.72 2.80 13.58
N VAL A 498 24.65 3.51 13.26
CA VAL A 498 23.67 4.02 14.22
C VAL A 498 22.37 3.26 14.05
N LEU A 499 21.95 2.51 15.07
CA LEU A 499 20.70 1.78 15.08
C LEU A 499 19.75 2.45 16.07
N SER A 500 18.66 3.02 15.57
CA SER A 500 17.63 3.64 16.41
C SER A 500 16.42 2.72 16.53
N TYR A 501 16.04 2.37 17.74
CA TYR A 501 14.83 1.60 18.06
C TYR A 501 13.69 2.51 18.51
N GLN A 502 13.95 3.81 18.74
CA GLN A 502 12.99 4.84 19.18
C GLN A 502 12.22 4.54 20.47
N ASN A 503 12.48 3.43 21.10
CA ASN A 503 11.85 3.01 22.35
C ASN A 503 12.91 2.75 23.40
N GLU A 504 12.60 3.02 24.66
CA GLU A 504 13.50 2.78 25.77
C GLU A 504 13.88 1.31 25.84
N LEU A 505 15.16 1.03 26.06
CA LEU A 505 15.70 -0.33 26.15
C LEU A 505 15.73 -0.80 27.60
N TYR A 506 15.37 -2.05 27.81
CA TYR A 506 15.51 -2.70 29.11
C TYR A 506 16.99 -2.80 29.51
N TYR A 507 17.31 -2.28 30.68
CA TYR A 507 18.63 -2.41 31.26
C TYR A 507 18.62 -3.27 32.51
N PRO A 508 19.16 -4.48 32.44
CA PRO A 508 19.30 -5.31 33.63
C PRO A 508 20.33 -4.68 34.57
N HIS A 509 20.10 -4.78 35.87
CA HIS A 509 21.11 -4.41 36.86
C HIS A 509 22.40 -5.23 36.65
N THR A 510 23.52 -4.68 37.13
CA THR A 510 24.86 -5.24 36.97
C THR A 510 24.90 -6.77 37.21
N GLY A 511 25.28 -7.52 36.17
CA GLY A 511 25.42 -9.00 36.22
C GLY A 511 24.50 -9.78 35.28
N HIS A 512 23.46 -9.18 34.69
CA HIS A 512 22.58 -9.78 33.70
C HIS A 512 22.82 -9.23 32.29
N LEU A 513 23.76 -9.81 31.58
CA LEU A 513 24.15 -9.47 30.22
C LEU A 513 23.28 -10.25 29.24
N GLY A 514 22.43 -9.62 28.45
CA GLY A 514 21.60 -10.35 27.46
C GLY A 514 20.46 -9.54 26.86
N SER A 515 20.32 -8.26 27.25
CA SER A 515 19.30 -7.41 26.67
C SER A 515 19.60 -6.92 25.24
N ILE A 516 20.86 -7.03 24.79
CA ILE A 516 21.32 -6.72 23.43
C ILE A 516 22.14 -7.88 22.92
N VAL A 517 21.75 -8.47 21.82
CA VAL A 517 22.47 -9.60 21.19
C VAL A 517 22.34 -9.53 19.68
N SER A 518 23.47 -9.69 18.96
CA SER A 518 23.42 -9.82 17.49
C SER A 518 23.41 -11.28 17.05
N THR A 519 23.03 -11.53 15.78
CA THR A 519 23.41 -12.77 15.08
C THR A 519 24.92 -12.91 15.00
N THR A 520 25.38 -14.13 14.78
CA THR A 520 26.81 -14.44 14.73
C THR A 520 27.46 -14.00 13.41
N PHE A 521 28.72 -13.65 13.47
CA PHE A 521 29.57 -13.28 12.33
C PHE A 521 31.01 -13.76 12.56
N VAL A 522 31.87 -13.58 11.58
CA VAL A 522 33.30 -13.80 11.71
C VAL A 522 33.99 -12.45 11.96
N TYR A 523 34.74 -12.35 13.04
CA TYR A 523 35.51 -11.17 13.39
C TYR A 523 36.99 -11.55 13.54
N ASP A 524 37.84 -11.01 12.65
CA ASP A 524 39.22 -11.42 12.50
C ASP A 524 39.34 -12.97 12.34
N THR A 525 39.91 -13.66 13.26
CA THR A 525 40.06 -15.13 13.28
C THR A 525 38.95 -15.84 14.07
N TYR A 526 38.08 -15.12 14.75
CA TYR A 526 37.03 -15.65 15.61
C TYR A 526 35.73 -15.91 14.84
N THR A 527 35.38 -17.19 14.75
CA THR A 527 34.08 -17.62 14.21
C THR A 527 33.00 -17.60 15.27
N GLY A 528 31.76 -17.24 14.91
CA GLY A 528 30.64 -17.19 15.85
C GLY A 528 30.72 -16.03 16.84
N ALA A 529 31.42 -14.95 16.48
CA ALA A 529 31.41 -13.70 17.23
C ALA A 529 30.03 -13.02 17.20
N SER A 530 29.65 -12.34 18.27
CA SER A 530 28.39 -11.60 18.38
C SER A 530 28.59 -10.30 19.17
N ILE A 531 27.77 -9.29 18.84
CA ILE A 531 27.70 -8.05 19.61
C ILE A 531 26.82 -8.29 20.82
N LYS A 532 27.28 -7.88 22.00
CA LYS A 532 26.56 -8.01 23.28
C LYS A 532 26.68 -6.72 24.11
N LEU A 533 25.73 -6.53 25.02
CA LEU A 533 25.85 -5.52 26.07
C LEU A 533 26.96 -5.92 27.04
N ASN A 534 27.88 -5.02 27.36
CA ASN A 534 28.93 -5.26 28.34
C ASN A 534 28.53 -4.79 29.77
N SER A 535 29.34 -5.12 30.76
CA SER A 535 29.07 -4.79 32.18
C SER A 535 29.13 -3.28 32.49
N SER A 536 29.71 -2.47 31.62
CA SER A 536 29.77 -1.00 31.76
C SER A 536 28.63 -0.26 31.06
N GLY A 537 27.69 -0.99 30.40
CA GLY A 537 26.57 -0.42 29.68
C GLY A 537 26.87 0.00 28.25
N GLY A 538 28.05 -0.34 27.73
CA GLY A 538 28.42 -0.21 26.32
C GLY A 538 28.27 -1.53 25.55
N LEU A 539 28.83 -1.58 24.35
CA LEU A 539 28.86 -2.78 23.52
C LEU A 539 30.22 -3.45 23.56
N SER A 540 30.23 -4.78 23.53
CA SER A 540 31.41 -5.60 23.31
C SER A 540 31.16 -6.61 22.18
N ILE A 541 32.24 -7.10 21.56
CA ILE A 541 32.20 -8.24 20.66
C ILE A 541 32.78 -9.42 21.42
N SER A 542 32.01 -10.49 21.52
CA SER A 542 32.40 -11.71 22.20
C SER A 542 32.27 -12.92 21.28
N ALA A 543 33.13 -13.91 21.45
CA ALA A 543 33.09 -15.18 20.73
C ALA A 543 33.30 -16.35 21.71
N ILE A 544 32.78 -17.52 21.37
CA ILE A 544 32.99 -18.73 22.14
C ILE A 544 34.32 -19.34 21.72
N VAL A 545 35.34 -19.24 22.60
CA VAL A 545 36.67 -19.81 22.38
C VAL A 545 36.86 -20.97 23.35
N SER A 546 37.05 -22.16 22.82
CA SER A 546 37.20 -23.41 23.63
C SER A 546 36.06 -23.63 24.64
N GLY A 547 34.83 -23.27 24.26
CA GLY A 547 33.64 -23.41 25.11
C GLY A 547 33.44 -22.28 26.15
N VAL A 548 34.30 -21.26 26.15
CA VAL A 548 34.21 -20.10 27.06
C VAL A 548 33.83 -18.85 26.26
N ASP A 549 32.86 -18.08 26.75
CA ASP A 549 32.50 -16.77 26.17
C ASP A 549 33.63 -15.77 26.46
N THR A 550 34.35 -15.39 25.42
CA THR A 550 35.56 -14.56 25.53
C THR A 550 35.30 -13.22 24.81
N THR A 551 35.56 -12.12 25.51
CA THR A 551 35.48 -10.80 24.90
C THR A 551 36.65 -10.55 23.96
N VAL A 552 36.34 -10.30 22.68
CA VAL A 552 37.33 -10.03 21.63
C VAL A 552 37.58 -8.52 21.52
N VAL A 553 36.48 -7.71 21.60
CA VAL A 553 36.55 -6.25 21.61
C VAL A 553 35.73 -5.73 22.78
N GLU A 554 36.34 -5.02 23.68
CA GLU A 554 35.72 -4.57 24.93
C GLU A 554 34.81 -3.34 24.72
N ASN A 555 35.20 -2.45 23.81
CA ASN A 555 34.49 -1.20 23.50
C ASN A 555 34.11 -1.16 22.01
N ALA A 556 33.07 -1.88 21.64
CA ALA A 556 32.56 -1.94 20.26
C ALA A 556 31.50 -0.85 19.97
N GLY A 557 31.12 -0.07 20.99
CA GLY A 557 30.12 0.98 20.81
C GLY A 557 29.44 1.43 22.09
N THR A 558 28.44 2.30 21.94
CA THR A 558 27.68 2.91 23.04
C THR A 558 26.18 2.63 22.91
N VAL A 559 25.48 2.66 24.04
CA VAL A 559 24.03 2.44 24.12
C VAL A 559 23.40 3.62 24.87
N ALA A 560 22.48 4.34 24.19
CA ALA A 560 21.62 5.34 24.81
C ALA A 560 20.27 4.69 25.12
N GLN A 561 20.09 4.23 26.34
CA GLN A 561 18.96 3.39 26.74
C GLN A 561 17.62 4.09 26.64
N THR A 562 17.52 5.34 27.13
CA THR A 562 16.27 6.11 27.17
C THR A 562 15.76 6.48 25.77
N THR A 563 16.65 6.62 24.80
CA THR A 563 16.30 6.96 23.40
C THR A 563 16.30 5.76 22.49
N GLY A 564 16.75 4.58 22.97
CA GLY A 564 16.85 3.37 22.18
C GLY A 564 17.85 3.45 21.03
N VAL A 565 18.92 4.23 21.18
CA VAL A 565 19.94 4.38 20.14
C VAL A 565 21.20 3.60 20.50
N ILE A 566 21.64 2.78 19.56
CA ILE A 566 22.87 1.99 19.64
C ILE A 566 23.85 2.50 18.58
N ASN A 567 25.03 2.91 19.01
CA ASN A 567 26.12 3.27 18.12
C ASN A 567 27.17 2.16 18.13
N ILE A 568 27.35 1.48 17.02
CA ILE A 568 28.43 0.51 16.80
C ILE A 568 29.57 1.28 16.14
N THR A 569 30.76 1.25 16.73
CA THR A 569 31.92 2.01 16.27
C THR A 569 33.01 1.09 15.75
N ASP A 570 33.67 1.51 14.67
CA ASP A 570 34.83 0.82 14.07
C ASP A 570 34.62 -0.68 13.82
N PHE A 571 33.41 -1.04 13.43
CA PHE A 571 33.00 -2.41 13.19
C PHE A 571 33.50 -2.92 11.83
N ALA A 572 34.34 -3.94 11.83
CA ALA A 572 34.98 -4.51 10.64
C ALA A 572 34.85 -6.04 10.64
N PRO A 573 33.66 -6.62 10.40
CA PRO A 573 33.50 -8.07 10.32
C PRO A 573 34.24 -8.62 9.08
N SER A 574 34.87 -9.78 9.22
CA SER A 574 35.55 -10.47 8.12
C SER A 574 34.59 -11.22 7.20
N ALA A 575 33.49 -11.74 7.75
CA ALA A 575 32.39 -12.38 7.03
C ALA A 575 31.12 -12.39 7.88
N LEU A 576 29.96 -12.50 7.24
CA LEU A 576 28.69 -12.75 7.91
C LEU A 576 28.34 -14.24 7.84
N THR A 577 27.62 -14.72 8.84
CA THR A 577 27.05 -16.09 8.83
C THR A 577 25.79 -16.13 7.98
N ASP A 578 24.97 -15.07 8.06
CA ASP A 578 23.77 -14.84 7.25
C ASP A 578 24.01 -13.66 6.30
N ASN A 579 23.09 -13.43 5.35
CA ASN A 579 23.17 -12.28 4.42
C ASN A 579 23.06 -10.92 5.12
N LEU A 580 22.51 -10.87 6.33
CA LEU A 580 22.23 -9.67 7.11
C LEU A 580 22.71 -9.86 8.56
N LEU A 581 23.25 -8.80 9.15
CA LEU A 581 23.46 -8.75 10.60
C LEU A 581 22.16 -8.28 11.27
N LYS A 582 21.66 -9.09 12.20
CA LYS A 582 20.47 -8.79 13.00
C LYS A 582 20.92 -8.43 14.40
N VAL A 583 20.39 -7.34 14.95
CA VAL A 583 20.66 -6.92 16.33
C VAL A 583 19.34 -6.88 17.07
N ASP A 584 19.20 -7.75 18.06
CA ASP A 584 18.00 -7.87 18.89
C ASP A 584 18.23 -7.14 20.22
N VAL A 585 17.20 -6.41 20.64
CA VAL A 585 17.17 -5.69 21.92
C VAL A 585 15.87 -5.98 22.66
N ILE A 586 15.90 -5.99 23.98
CA ILE A 586 14.71 -6.11 24.82
C ILE A 586 14.20 -4.68 25.09
N PRO A 587 12.94 -4.36 24.79
CA PRO A 587 12.34 -3.07 25.14
C PRO A 587 12.04 -2.99 26.65
N ASN A 588 11.99 -1.76 27.19
CA ASN A 588 11.58 -1.53 28.58
C ASN A 588 10.05 -1.58 28.78
N SER A 589 9.30 -1.51 27.69
CA SER A 589 7.83 -1.59 27.66
C SER A 589 7.40 -2.64 26.64
N ASP A 590 6.29 -3.32 26.91
CA ASP A 590 5.68 -4.25 25.95
C ASP A 590 4.88 -3.52 24.85
N ASP A 591 4.70 -2.21 24.96
CA ASP A 591 4.11 -1.35 23.92
C ASP A 591 5.23 -0.66 23.15
N ILE A 592 5.23 -0.82 21.82
CA ILE A 592 6.28 -0.31 20.94
C ILE A 592 5.70 0.75 20.01
N SER A 593 6.24 1.95 20.10
CA SER A 593 5.82 3.10 19.28
C SER A 593 6.77 3.35 18.11
N SER A 594 6.24 3.91 17.04
CA SER A 594 7.03 4.47 15.94
C SER A 594 6.71 5.93 15.73
N ALA A 595 7.71 6.70 15.31
CA ALA A 595 7.55 8.11 14.97
C ALA A 595 8.30 8.44 13.68
N ARG A 596 7.89 9.51 13.00
CA ARG A 596 8.49 9.98 11.74
C ARG A 596 8.56 8.92 10.66
N ASP A 597 9.78 8.62 10.18
CA ASP A 597 10.09 7.69 9.09
C ASP A 597 10.17 6.22 9.53
N PHE A 598 9.82 5.91 10.79
CA PHE A 598 9.86 4.55 11.30
C PHE A 598 8.49 3.86 11.17
N ILE A 599 8.56 2.57 10.84
CA ILE A 599 7.42 1.66 10.74
C ILE A 599 7.67 0.46 11.63
N VAL A 600 6.70 0.13 12.48
CA VAL A 600 6.71 -1.09 13.27
C VAL A 600 6.08 -2.22 12.47
N ARG A 601 6.69 -3.41 12.48
CA ARG A 601 6.14 -4.60 11.83
C ARG A 601 6.53 -5.89 12.53
N ILE A 602 5.76 -6.95 12.27
CA ILE A 602 6.10 -8.34 12.63
C ILE A 602 6.31 -9.08 11.31
N LYS A 603 7.40 -9.83 11.22
CA LYS A 603 7.65 -10.77 10.11
C LYS A 603 7.33 -12.19 10.58
N GLU A 604 6.70 -12.99 9.72
CA GLU A 604 6.36 -14.39 10.02
C GLU A 604 7.59 -15.21 10.47
N ALA A 605 8.72 -15.03 9.78
CA ALA A 605 9.98 -15.72 10.10
C ALA A 605 10.58 -15.34 11.46
N ASP A 606 10.12 -14.26 12.09
CA ASP A 606 10.61 -13.77 13.38
C ASP A 606 9.73 -14.20 14.56
N ILE A 607 8.59 -14.87 14.30
CA ILE A 607 7.65 -15.32 15.33
C ILE A 607 8.12 -16.65 15.91
N THR A 608 8.31 -16.70 17.23
CA THR A 608 8.51 -17.97 17.95
C THR A 608 7.21 -18.30 18.67
N LEU A 609 6.60 -19.45 18.34
CA LEU A 609 5.31 -19.86 18.88
C LEU A 609 5.39 -21.23 19.53
N ASN A 610 5.09 -21.28 20.82
CA ASN A 610 5.02 -22.48 21.66
C ASN A 610 3.55 -22.73 22.05
N ILE A 611 3.03 -23.93 21.73
CA ILE A 611 1.65 -24.33 22.02
C ILE A 611 1.62 -25.74 22.60
#